data_507679a3aa993a52e3627543e43df170
#
_entry.id   507679a3aa993a52e3627543e43df170
#
_cell.length_a   1.000
_cell.length_b   1.000
_cell.length_c   1.000
_cell.angle_alpha   90.00
_cell.angle_beta   90.00
_cell.angle_gamma   90.00
#
_symmetry.space_group_name_H-M   'P 1'
#
loop_
_entity.id
_entity.type
_entity.pdbx_description
1 polymer ?
#
loop_
_entity_poly.entity_id
_entity_poly.type
_entity_poly.pdbx_seq_one_letter_code
_entity_poly.pdbx_strand_id
1 'polypeptide(L)'
;NVKADRTPLDLLFQVMLDLGIELSAKIEENVVNGKTYYAVNGNDIIDCFDDDIDNDVITAIAKQNPLYAVFKDKSFATDSVGINNEQLFKTYSPSTVVKVI
;
A
#
# COMPACT_ATOMS: atom_id res chain seq x y z
N ASN A 1 -7.91 -2.62 -14.69
CA ASN A 1 -8.34 -1.26 -14.96
C ASN A 1 -9.21 -0.75 -13.82
N VAL A 2 -8.70 0.20 -13.05
CA VAL A 2 -9.42 0.72 -11.90
C VAL A 2 -10.46 1.73 -12.37
N LYS A 3 -11.72 1.49 -12.05
CA LYS A 3 -12.79 2.43 -12.36
C LYS A 3 -12.66 3.69 -11.51
N ALA A 4 -12.97 4.84 -12.06
CA ALA A 4 -12.83 6.11 -11.36
C ALA A 4 -13.72 6.24 -10.13
N ASP A 5 -14.82 5.50 -10.08
CA ASP A 5 -15.78 5.52 -8.98
C ASP A 5 -15.46 4.50 -7.86
N ARG A 6 -14.41 3.69 -8.00
CA ARG A 6 -14.05 2.74 -6.96
C ARG A 6 -13.34 3.44 -5.81
N THR A 7 -13.80 3.16 -4.59
CA THR A 7 -13.19 3.71 -3.39
C THR A 7 -11.91 2.95 -3.02
N PRO A 8 -11.02 3.53 -2.22
CA PRO A 8 -9.86 2.80 -1.70
C PRO A 8 -10.25 1.53 -0.93
N LEU A 9 -11.37 1.54 -0.22
CA LEU A 9 -11.85 0.35 0.51
C LEU A 9 -12.28 -0.77 -0.45
N ASP A 10 -12.88 -0.42 -1.58
CA ASP A 10 -13.26 -1.40 -2.60
C ASP A 10 -12.02 -2.10 -3.15
N LEU A 11 -10.97 -1.33 -3.45
CA LEU A 11 -9.69 -1.88 -3.91
C LEU A 11 -9.04 -2.76 -2.84
N LEU A 12 -9.09 -2.33 -1.59
CA LEU A 12 -8.56 -3.11 -0.47
C LEU A 12 -9.25 -4.47 -0.37
N PHE A 13 -10.59 -4.49 -0.42
CA PHE A 13 -11.35 -5.74 -0.36
C PHE A 13 -11.00 -6.67 -1.52
N GLN A 14 -10.81 -6.12 -2.72
CA GLN A 14 -10.40 -6.93 -3.87
C GLN A 14 -9.03 -7.56 -3.64
N VAL A 15 -8.08 -6.79 -3.12
CA VAL A 15 -6.74 -7.30 -2.79
C VAL A 15 -6.81 -8.39 -1.73
N MET A 16 -7.62 -8.20 -0.69
CA MET A 16 -7.80 -9.20 0.36
C MET A 16 -8.34 -10.51 -0.21
N LEU A 17 -9.32 -10.45 -1.10
CA LEU A 17 -9.85 -11.63 -1.77
C LEU A 17 -8.77 -12.31 -2.61
N ASP A 18 -8.00 -11.56 -3.37
CA ASP A 18 -6.94 -12.10 -4.22
C ASP A 18 -5.83 -12.79 -3.40
N LEU A 19 -5.56 -12.28 -2.20
CA LEU A 19 -4.55 -12.83 -1.31
C LEU A 19 -5.09 -13.92 -0.37
N GLY A 20 -6.40 -14.19 -0.41
CA GLY A 20 -7.01 -15.18 0.48
C GLY A 20 -7.15 -14.71 1.92
N ILE A 21 -7.18 -13.40 2.17
CA ILE A 21 -7.35 -12.82 3.50
C ILE A 21 -8.84 -12.73 3.85
N GLU A 22 -9.19 -13.07 5.07
CA GLU A 22 -10.59 -13.00 5.52
C GLU A 22 -11.09 -11.56 5.57
N LEU A 23 -12.30 -11.32 5.07
CA LEU A 23 -12.92 -10.00 5.09
C LEU A 23 -13.27 -9.51 6.48
N SER A 24 -13.27 -10.39 7.47
CA SER A 24 -13.48 -10.05 8.87
C SER A 24 -12.22 -9.52 9.56
N ALA A 25 -11.08 -9.52 8.87
CA ALA A 25 -9.83 -9.00 9.44
C ALA A 25 -10.00 -7.53 9.82
N LYS A 26 -9.31 -7.11 10.89
CA LYS A 26 -9.38 -5.74 11.37
C LYS A 26 -8.65 -4.81 10.40
N ILE A 27 -9.32 -3.75 9.98
CA ILE A 27 -8.77 -2.73 9.08
C ILE A 27 -8.63 -1.42 9.87
N GLU A 28 -7.43 -0.85 9.85
CA GLU A 28 -7.15 0.44 10.48
C GLU A 28 -6.77 1.47 9.42
N GLU A 29 -7.39 2.65 9.48
CA GLU A 29 -7.04 3.76 8.63
C GLU A 29 -5.98 4.62 9.34
N ASN A 30 -4.90 4.91 8.64
CA ASN A 30 -3.79 5.70 9.18
C ASN A 30 -3.38 6.77 8.18
N VAL A 31 -2.70 7.80 8.69
CA VAL A 31 -2.21 8.92 7.87
C VAL A 31 -0.73 9.12 8.12
N VAL A 32 0.04 9.29 7.06
CA VAL A 32 1.45 9.66 7.11
C VAL A 32 1.73 10.71 6.03
N ASN A 33 2.34 11.81 6.43
CA ASN A 33 2.63 12.96 5.54
C ASN A 33 1.41 13.41 4.74
N GLY A 34 0.23 13.43 5.37
CA GLY A 34 -1.02 13.81 4.72
C GLY A 34 -1.61 12.78 3.78
N LYS A 35 -1.02 11.59 3.69
CA LYS A 35 -1.52 10.51 2.84
C LYS A 35 -2.11 9.40 3.69
N THR A 36 -3.26 8.89 3.25
CA THR A 36 -4.00 7.84 3.95
C THR A 36 -3.55 6.47 3.47
N TYR A 37 -3.34 5.56 4.43
CA TYR A 37 -3.12 4.16 4.11
C TYR A 37 -3.94 3.29 5.07
N TYR A 38 -4.17 2.04 4.67
CA TYR A 38 -4.93 1.08 5.46
C TYR A 38 -4.03 -0.08 5.88
N ALA A 39 -4.07 -0.41 7.17
CA ALA A 39 -3.37 -1.57 7.71
C ALA A 39 -4.39 -2.64 8.06
N VAL A 40 -4.16 -3.85 7.57
CA VAL A 40 -5.07 -4.98 7.76
C VAL A 40 -4.42 -5.99 8.70
N ASN A 41 -5.16 -6.39 9.71
CA ASN A 41 -4.73 -7.38 10.69
C ASN A 41 -3.37 -7.04 11.31
N GLY A 42 -3.26 -5.81 11.82
CA GLY A 42 -2.00 -5.25 12.25
C GLY A 42 -1.20 -4.78 11.03
N ASN A 43 -0.02 -5.35 10.84
CA ASN A 43 0.84 -5.00 9.71
C ASN A 43 0.97 -6.13 8.68
N ASP A 44 -0.03 -7.01 8.57
CA ASP A 44 0.02 -8.08 7.57
C ASP A 44 -0.06 -7.49 6.16
N ILE A 45 -1.00 -6.56 5.93
CA ILE A 45 -1.12 -5.88 4.66
C ILE A 45 -1.21 -4.38 4.92
N ILE A 46 -0.43 -3.59 4.18
CA ILE A 46 -0.58 -2.14 4.15
C ILE A 46 -0.88 -1.72 2.73
N ASP A 47 -2.00 -1.02 2.54
CA ASP A 47 -2.43 -0.51 1.24
C ASP A 47 -2.40 1.00 1.26
N CYS A 48 -1.77 1.61 0.25
CA CYS A 48 -1.78 3.05 0.08
C CYS A 48 -2.25 3.38 -1.34
N PHE A 49 -3.47 3.84 -1.45
CA PHE A 49 -4.11 4.15 -2.74
C PHE A 49 -4.36 5.64 -2.91
N ASP A 50 -3.79 6.47 -2.05
CA ASP A 50 -3.91 7.92 -2.15
C ASP A 50 -3.09 8.43 -3.34
N ASP A 51 -3.36 9.67 -3.75
CA ASP A 51 -2.64 10.29 -4.87
C ASP A 51 -1.34 10.96 -4.40
N ASP A 52 -0.43 11.17 -5.33
CA ASP A 52 0.82 11.91 -5.10
C ASP A 52 1.68 11.35 -3.95
N ILE A 53 1.79 10.03 -3.90
CA ILE A 53 2.64 9.34 -2.93
C ILE A 53 4.11 9.60 -3.28
N ASP A 54 4.89 10.04 -2.30
CA ASP A 54 6.32 10.31 -2.45
C ASP A 54 7.17 9.27 -1.71
N ASN A 55 8.50 9.43 -1.80
CA ASN A 55 9.45 8.50 -1.17
C ASN A 55 9.29 8.45 0.35
N ASP A 56 8.94 9.56 0.99
CA ASP A 56 8.79 9.60 2.44
C ASP A 56 7.63 8.74 2.92
N VAL A 57 6.51 8.75 2.18
CA VAL A 57 5.36 7.90 2.48
C VAL A 57 5.74 6.42 2.32
N ILE A 58 6.40 6.07 1.23
CA ILE A 58 6.83 4.69 0.98
C ILE A 58 7.79 4.22 2.06
N THR A 59 8.75 5.05 2.44
CA THR A 59 9.72 4.73 3.49
C THR A 59 9.03 4.48 4.83
N ALA A 60 8.06 5.34 5.19
CA ALA A 60 7.31 5.19 6.43
C ALA A 60 6.54 3.85 6.46
N ILE A 61 5.95 3.46 5.35
CA ILE A 61 5.24 2.19 5.22
C ILE A 61 6.24 1.01 5.31
N ALA A 62 7.36 1.10 4.59
CA ALA A 62 8.36 0.04 4.61
C ALA A 62 8.93 -0.21 6.01
N LYS A 63 9.13 0.85 6.79
CA LYS A 63 9.63 0.73 8.17
C LYS A 63 8.68 -0.02 9.10
N GLN A 64 7.42 -0.16 8.75
CA GLN A 64 6.47 -0.96 9.52
C GLN A 64 6.58 -2.46 9.25
N ASN A 65 7.37 -2.83 8.24
CA ASN A 65 7.71 -4.21 7.92
C ASN A 65 6.47 -5.09 7.66
N PRO A 66 5.56 -4.68 6.76
CA PRO A 66 4.39 -5.48 6.46
C PRO A 66 4.75 -6.75 5.68
N LEU A 67 3.87 -7.75 5.70
CA LEU A 67 4.02 -8.92 4.82
C LEU A 67 3.76 -8.53 3.36
N TYR A 68 2.73 -7.72 3.12
CA TYR A 68 2.36 -7.22 1.79
C TYR A 68 2.21 -5.71 1.83
N ALA A 69 2.73 -5.03 0.82
CA ALA A 69 2.51 -3.61 0.61
C ALA A 69 1.90 -3.42 -0.78
N VAL A 70 0.75 -2.77 -0.86
CA VAL A 70 -0.01 -2.63 -2.10
C VAL A 70 -0.20 -1.16 -2.45
N PHE A 71 0.13 -0.80 -3.67
CA PHE A 71 -0.01 0.55 -4.20
C PHE A 71 -0.74 0.52 -5.53
N LYS A 72 -1.31 1.66 -5.93
CA LYS A 72 -1.76 1.86 -7.32
C LYS A 72 -0.62 2.47 -8.12
N ASP A 73 -0.44 2.00 -9.35
CA ASP A 73 0.57 2.55 -10.25
C ASP A 73 0.41 4.07 -10.41
N LYS A 74 -0.83 4.53 -10.53
CA LYS A 74 -1.14 5.95 -10.71
C LYS A 74 -0.98 6.79 -9.44
N SER A 75 -0.78 6.16 -8.29
CA SER A 75 -0.65 6.88 -7.02
C SER A 75 0.71 7.55 -6.83
N PHE A 76 1.75 7.05 -7.49
CA PHE A 76 3.09 7.61 -7.32
C PHE A 76 3.17 9.02 -7.88
N ALA A 77 3.79 9.93 -7.10
CA ALA A 77 3.88 11.33 -7.48
C ALA A 77 4.66 11.54 -8.78
N THR A 78 5.68 10.72 -9.01
CA THR A 78 6.48 10.73 -10.24
C THR A 78 6.89 9.33 -10.62
N ASP A 79 7.35 9.15 -11.85
CA ASP A 79 7.90 7.85 -12.30
C ASP A 79 9.10 7.42 -11.45
N SER A 80 9.92 8.38 -11.03
CA SER A 80 11.08 8.10 -10.17
C SER A 80 10.66 7.48 -8.84
N VAL A 81 9.56 7.94 -8.25
CA VAL A 81 9.04 7.36 -7.01
C VAL A 81 8.61 5.91 -7.24
N GLY A 82 7.92 5.64 -8.35
CA GLY A 82 7.50 4.29 -8.70
C GLY A 82 8.69 3.34 -8.86
N ILE A 83 9.76 3.81 -9.51
CA ILE A 83 10.99 3.03 -9.67
C ILE A 83 11.67 2.78 -8.32
N ASN A 84 11.71 3.78 -7.45
CA ASN A 84 12.37 3.71 -6.15
C ASN A 84 11.59 2.86 -5.13
N ASN A 85 10.32 2.59 -5.37
CA ASN A 85 9.45 1.86 -4.45
C ASN A 85 10.05 0.52 -4.03
N GLU A 86 10.42 -0.32 -4.99
CA GLU A 86 11.03 -1.62 -4.69
C GLU A 86 12.35 -1.47 -3.95
N GLN A 87 13.16 -0.51 -4.35
CA GLN A 87 14.47 -0.28 -3.73
C GLN A 87 14.33 0.11 -2.27
N LEU A 88 13.36 0.98 -1.95
CA LEU A 88 13.09 1.38 -0.58
C LEU A 88 12.64 0.19 0.28
N PHE A 89 11.78 -0.68 -0.27
CA PHE A 89 11.37 -1.88 0.45
C PHE A 89 12.52 -2.86 0.63
N LYS A 90 13.38 -3.03 -0.37
CA LYS A 90 14.57 -3.87 -0.21
C LYS A 90 15.49 -3.37 0.89
N THR A 91 15.58 -2.07 1.07
CA THR A 91 16.42 -1.45 2.09
C THR A 91 15.83 -1.60 3.50
N TYR A 92 14.55 -1.30 3.66
CA TYR A 92 13.91 -1.21 4.97
C TYR A 92 13.11 -2.44 5.35
N SER A 93 12.62 -3.20 4.38
CA SER A 93 11.77 -4.36 4.63
C SER A 93 11.92 -5.40 3.50
N PRO A 94 13.08 -6.07 3.43
CA PRO A 94 13.37 -6.96 2.30
C PRO A 94 12.44 -8.17 2.19
N SER A 95 11.74 -8.53 3.26
CA SER A 95 10.80 -9.66 3.25
C SER A 95 9.39 -9.27 2.80
N THR A 96 9.11 -7.98 2.65
CA THR A 96 7.78 -7.52 2.20
C THR A 96 7.56 -7.85 0.72
N VAL A 97 6.40 -8.41 0.41
CA VAL A 97 5.97 -8.59 -0.98
C VAL A 97 5.25 -7.31 -1.42
N VAL A 98 5.81 -6.63 -2.40
CA VAL A 98 5.25 -5.37 -2.91
C VAL A 98 4.42 -5.67 -4.15
N LYS A 99 3.19 -5.16 -4.16
CA LYS A 99 2.27 -5.29 -5.30
C LYS A 99 1.86 -3.90 -5.77
N VAL A 100 1.90 -3.70 -7.08
CA VAL A 100 1.42 -2.47 -7.73
C VAL A 100 0.30 -2.85 -8.68
N ILE A 101 -0.86 -2.25 -8.48
CA ILE A 101 -2.05 -2.58 -9.25
C ILE A 101 -2.55 -1.42 -10.12
#